data_af9c69abc7042c5882158ea6e8c4bcac
#
_entry.id   af9c69abc7042c5882158ea6e8c4bcac
#
_cell.length_a   1.000
_cell.length_b   1.000
_cell.length_c   1.000
_cell.angle_alpha   90.00
_cell.angle_beta   90.00
_cell.angle_gamma   90.00
#
_symmetry.space_group_name_H-M   'P 1'
#
loop_
_entity.id
_entity.type
_entity.pdbx_description
1 polymer ?
#
loop_
_entity_poly.entity_id
_entity_poly.type
_entity_poly.pdbx_seq_one_letter_code
_entity_poly.pdbx_strand_id
1 'polypeptide(L)'
;GDWSSDVCSSDLREIIVTSKTGEVKKYLVALSKQILVQENDYVRAGTPLSDGATTPADILAIKGPTAVQEYIVNEVQDVYRLQGVKINDKHFEIIVRQMMRKVQIDEPGDTRFLEQQVVDKLEFMEENDRIWGKKVVVDAGDSQNMQPGQIVTARKLRDENSMLKRRDLKPVEVRDAVAATSTQILQGITRAALQTSSFMSAASFQETTKVLNEAAINGKTDKLEGMKENVICGHLIPAGTGQREFEKIIVGSKEEYDRILANKKTVLDYNEVE
;
A
#
# COMPACT_ATOMS: atom_id res chain seq x y z
N GLY A 1 -15.24 31.33 27.99
CA GLY A 1 -16.34 30.82 28.79
C GLY A 1 -16.28 29.31 28.71
N ASP A 2 -15.86 28.68 29.82
CA ASP A 2 -15.76 27.25 30.00
C ASP A 2 -17.15 26.60 29.89
N TRP A 3 -17.36 25.79 28.87
CA TRP A 3 -18.46 24.85 28.81
C TRP A 3 -17.95 23.51 29.37
N SER A 4 -17.83 23.41 30.69
CA SER A 4 -17.83 22.13 31.36
C SER A 4 -19.29 21.63 31.34
N SER A 5 -19.61 20.73 30.42
CA SER A 5 -20.82 19.96 30.52
C SER A 5 -20.62 18.98 31.67
N ASP A 6 -21.14 19.36 32.85
CA ASP A 6 -21.39 18.42 33.94
C ASP A 6 -22.44 17.41 33.47
N VAL A 7 -21.95 16.32 32.85
CA VAL A 7 -22.80 15.14 32.61
C VAL A 7 -23.04 14.53 33.98
N CYS A 8 -24.23 14.75 34.51
CA CYS A 8 -24.67 14.13 35.75
C CYS A 8 -24.52 12.61 35.64
N SER A 9 -23.83 11.99 36.56
CA SER A 9 -23.55 10.56 36.62
C SER A 9 -24.82 9.67 36.67
N SER A 10 -25.99 10.26 36.82
CA SER A 10 -27.29 9.61 36.80
C SER A 10 -27.80 9.22 35.41
N ASP A 11 -27.24 9.76 34.34
CA ASP A 11 -27.71 9.56 32.96
C ASP A 11 -26.86 8.56 32.16
N LEU A 12 -26.00 7.79 32.83
CA LEU A 12 -25.10 6.83 32.20
C LEU A 12 -25.37 5.41 32.73
N ARG A 13 -25.36 4.43 31.82
CA ARG A 13 -25.34 3.00 32.15
C ARG A 13 -23.89 2.50 32.03
N GLU A 14 -23.48 1.65 32.97
CA GLU A 14 -22.16 1.02 32.96
C GLU A 14 -22.26 -0.39 32.39
N ILE A 15 -21.49 -0.68 31.35
CA ILE A 15 -21.32 -2.04 30.82
C ILE A 15 -19.97 -2.54 31.28
N ILE A 16 -19.97 -3.65 32.02
CA ILE A 16 -18.77 -4.29 32.54
C ILE A 16 -18.45 -5.51 31.65
N VAL A 17 -17.27 -5.51 31.00
CA VAL A 17 -16.81 -6.63 30.21
C VAL A 17 -15.63 -7.27 30.90
N THR A 18 -15.77 -8.55 31.25
CA THR A 18 -14.72 -9.33 31.90
C THR A 18 -14.05 -10.25 30.88
N SER A 19 -12.73 -10.11 30.70
CA SER A 19 -11.94 -10.98 29.83
C SER A 19 -11.78 -12.38 30.46
N LYS A 20 -11.47 -13.40 29.63
CA LYS A 20 -11.07 -14.73 30.10
C LYS A 20 -9.80 -14.70 30.97
N THR A 21 -8.97 -13.68 30.82
CA THR A 21 -7.76 -13.44 31.62
C THR A 21 -8.04 -12.77 32.96
N GLY A 22 -9.31 -12.42 33.27
CA GLY A 22 -9.72 -11.72 34.49
C GLY A 22 -9.62 -10.18 34.42
N GLU A 23 -9.21 -9.62 33.29
CA GLU A 23 -9.24 -8.18 33.12
C GLU A 23 -10.67 -7.66 32.99
N VAL A 24 -10.98 -6.59 33.72
CA VAL A 24 -12.29 -5.95 33.71
C VAL A 24 -12.19 -4.59 33.03
N LYS A 25 -12.98 -4.38 31.97
CA LYS A 25 -13.12 -3.08 31.30
C LYS A 25 -14.54 -2.57 31.49
N LYS A 26 -14.64 -1.29 31.87
CA LYS A 26 -15.91 -0.60 32.11
C LYS A 26 -16.17 0.41 31.02
N TYR A 27 -17.35 0.35 30.41
CA TYR A 27 -17.77 1.26 29.35
C TYR A 27 -19.03 2.02 29.81
N LEU A 28 -18.99 3.34 29.74
CA LEU A 28 -20.12 4.19 30.06
C LEU A 28 -20.93 4.47 28.79
N VAL A 29 -22.20 4.17 28.82
CA VAL A 29 -23.15 4.35 27.72
C VAL A 29 -24.28 5.27 28.15
N ALA A 30 -24.61 6.27 27.34
CA ALA A 30 -25.74 7.17 27.62
C ALA A 30 -27.08 6.41 27.65
N LEU A 31 -27.97 6.80 28.53
CA LEU A 31 -29.32 6.20 28.67
C LEU A 31 -30.13 6.28 27.38
N SER A 32 -29.85 7.27 26.53
CA SER A 32 -30.52 7.44 25.23
C SER A 32 -30.16 6.37 24.19
N LYS A 33 -29.09 5.60 24.43
CA LYS A 33 -28.66 4.51 23.52
C LYS A 33 -29.23 3.19 23.99
N GLN A 34 -29.74 2.41 23.05
CA GLN A 34 -30.22 1.06 23.32
C GLN A 34 -29.03 0.12 23.47
N ILE A 35 -29.00 -0.67 24.53
CA ILE A 35 -28.00 -1.73 24.74
C ILE A 35 -28.45 -2.95 23.94
N LEU A 36 -27.52 -3.51 23.14
CA LEU A 36 -27.78 -4.65 22.27
C LEU A 36 -27.42 -5.99 22.91
N VAL A 37 -26.73 -5.97 24.04
CA VAL A 37 -26.26 -7.16 24.78
C VAL A 37 -27.03 -7.35 26.06
N GLN A 38 -27.19 -8.61 26.48
CA GLN A 38 -27.81 -8.97 27.73
C GLN A 38 -26.77 -9.32 28.78
N GLU A 39 -27.20 -9.43 30.04
CA GLU A 39 -26.32 -9.87 31.12
C GLU A 39 -25.84 -11.30 30.89
N ASN A 40 -24.54 -11.52 31.10
CA ASN A 40 -23.83 -12.78 30.87
C ASN A 40 -23.70 -13.22 29.40
N ASP A 41 -23.97 -12.33 28.43
CA ASP A 41 -23.69 -12.62 27.04
C ASP A 41 -22.19 -12.66 26.76
N TYR A 42 -21.78 -13.63 25.96
CA TYR A 42 -20.41 -13.71 25.47
C TYR A 42 -20.20 -12.81 24.23
N VAL A 43 -19.39 -11.78 24.36
CA VAL A 43 -19.07 -10.83 23.29
C VAL A 43 -17.67 -11.07 22.74
N ARG A 44 -17.52 -10.93 21.42
CA ARG A 44 -16.22 -10.97 20.74
C ARG A 44 -15.73 -9.55 20.47
N ALA A 45 -14.43 -9.41 20.23
CA ALA A 45 -13.87 -8.13 19.78
C ALA A 45 -14.63 -7.60 18.56
N GLY A 46 -15.05 -6.33 18.63
CA GLY A 46 -15.82 -5.67 17.59
C GLY A 46 -17.34 -5.99 17.55
N THR A 47 -17.88 -6.70 18.55
CA THR A 47 -19.34 -6.81 18.72
C THR A 47 -19.88 -5.48 19.25
N PRO A 48 -20.89 -4.85 18.61
CA PRO A 48 -21.48 -3.61 19.11
C PRO A 48 -22.22 -3.88 20.43
N LEU A 49 -21.89 -3.10 21.46
CA LEU A 49 -22.51 -3.19 22.76
C LEU A 49 -23.77 -2.32 22.87
N SER A 50 -23.76 -1.20 22.13
CA SER A 50 -24.87 -0.27 22.08
C SER A 50 -25.23 0.10 20.65
N ASP A 51 -26.45 0.56 20.45
CA ASP A 51 -26.87 1.12 19.16
C ASP A 51 -26.04 2.38 18.83
N GLY A 52 -25.58 2.48 17.61
CA GLY A 52 -24.77 3.59 17.10
C GLY A 52 -24.12 3.28 15.77
N ALA A 53 -23.71 4.31 15.05
CA ALA A 53 -22.98 4.15 13.80
C ALA A 53 -21.57 3.63 14.09
N THR A 54 -21.22 2.50 13.49
CA THR A 54 -19.85 1.94 13.55
C THR A 54 -19.04 2.54 12.42
N THR A 55 -17.89 3.13 12.73
CA THR A 55 -17.04 3.67 11.67
C THR A 55 -16.25 2.55 11.01
N PRO A 56 -16.04 2.57 9.67
CA PRO A 56 -15.20 1.58 9.00
C PRO A 56 -13.77 1.55 9.53
N ALA A 57 -13.26 2.69 10.04
CA ALA A 57 -11.95 2.78 10.65
C ALA A 57 -11.84 1.94 11.94
N ASP A 58 -12.88 1.96 12.80
CA ASP A 58 -12.91 1.15 14.02
C ASP A 58 -12.99 -0.35 13.69
N ILE A 59 -13.77 -0.71 12.67
CA ILE A 59 -13.83 -2.09 12.19
C ILE A 59 -12.47 -2.55 11.71
N LEU A 60 -11.75 -1.70 10.96
CA LEU A 60 -10.39 -1.99 10.48
C LEU A 60 -9.42 -2.24 11.63
N ALA A 61 -9.44 -1.38 12.64
CA ALA A 61 -8.56 -1.49 13.81
C ALA A 61 -8.82 -2.74 14.65
N ILE A 62 -10.10 -3.16 14.77
CA ILE A 62 -10.50 -4.24 15.68
C ILE A 62 -10.59 -5.60 14.98
N LYS A 63 -11.29 -5.65 13.83
CA LYS A 63 -11.60 -6.90 13.10
C LYS A 63 -10.66 -7.17 11.92
N GLY A 64 -9.91 -6.18 11.50
CA GLY A 64 -8.98 -6.28 10.38
C GLY A 64 -9.58 -5.99 9.00
N PRO A 65 -8.77 -6.09 7.93
CA PRO A 65 -9.11 -5.62 6.60
C PRO A 65 -10.28 -6.35 5.94
N THR A 66 -10.37 -7.68 6.11
CA THR A 66 -11.42 -8.49 5.49
C THR A 66 -12.81 -8.10 5.96
N ALA A 67 -12.97 -7.91 7.28
CA ALA A 67 -14.26 -7.52 7.86
C ALA A 67 -14.73 -6.13 7.40
N VAL A 68 -13.79 -5.19 7.18
CA VAL A 68 -14.13 -3.87 6.62
C VAL A 68 -14.58 -3.98 5.18
N GLN A 69 -13.95 -4.82 4.38
CA GLN A 69 -14.34 -5.03 2.99
C GLN A 69 -15.77 -5.57 2.90
N GLU A 70 -16.07 -6.62 3.66
CA GLU A 70 -17.41 -7.19 3.73
C GLU A 70 -18.44 -6.16 4.23
N TYR A 71 -18.12 -5.40 5.26
CA TYR A 71 -18.99 -4.37 5.81
C TYR A 71 -19.33 -3.31 4.76
N ILE A 72 -18.32 -2.74 4.08
CA ILE A 72 -18.55 -1.68 3.08
C ILE A 72 -19.36 -2.20 1.89
N VAL A 73 -19.06 -3.40 1.39
CA VAL A 73 -19.78 -3.99 0.27
C VAL A 73 -21.26 -4.23 0.65
N ASN A 74 -21.52 -4.77 1.83
CA ASN A 74 -22.89 -5.04 2.30
C ASN A 74 -23.69 -3.74 2.48
N GLU A 75 -23.13 -2.74 3.16
CA GLU A 75 -23.80 -1.44 3.39
C GLU A 75 -24.13 -0.72 2.07
N VAL A 76 -23.19 -0.72 1.12
CA VAL A 76 -23.43 -0.11 -0.20
C VAL A 76 -24.49 -0.89 -0.98
N GLN A 77 -24.44 -2.21 -0.95
CA GLN A 77 -25.43 -3.06 -1.64
C GLN A 77 -26.83 -2.88 -1.02
N ASP A 78 -26.94 -2.77 0.27
CA ASP A 78 -28.24 -2.56 0.93
C ASP A 78 -28.87 -1.23 0.49
N VAL A 79 -28.10 -0.16 0.36
CA VAL A 79 -28.61 1.11 -0.17
C VAL A 79 -29.12 0.96 -1.60
N TYR A 80 -28.41 0.25 -2.48
CA TYR A 80 -28.86 0.01 -3.85
C TYR A 80 -30.07 -0.89 -3.92
N ARG A 81 -30.14 -1.93 -3.10
CA ARG A 81 -31.30 -2.83 -3.01
C ARG A 81 -32.57 -2.11 -2.57
N LEU A 82 -32.46 -1.17 -1.63
CA LEU A 82 -33.58 -0.31 -1.21
C LEU A 82 -34.13 0.53 -2.36
N GLN A 83 -33.30 0.90 -3.33
CA GLN A 83 -33.70 1.62 -4.54
C GLN A 83 -34.09 0.72 -5.70
N GLY A 84 -34.15 -0.60 -5.49
CA GLY A 84 -34.49 -1.58 -6.53
C GLY A 84 -33.42 -1.81 -7.58
N VAL A 85 -32.21 -1.31 -7.38
CA VAL A 85 -31.09 -1.46 -8.31
C VAL A 85 -30.29 -2.72 -7.96
N LYS A 86 -30.02 -3.56 -8.96
CA LYS A 86 -29.20 -4.77 -8.81
C LYS A 86 -27.84 -4.54 -9.46
N ILE A 87 -26.79 -4.55 -8.65
CA ILE A 87 -25.38 -4.41 -9.09
C ILE A 87 -24.61 -5.63 -8.58
N ASN A 88 -23.69 -6.13 -9.40
CA ASN A 88 -22.83 -7.24 -8.97
C ASN A 88 -21.80 -6.74 -7.95
N ASP A 89 -21.59 -7.51 -6.89
CA ASP A 89 -20.65 -7.19 -5.79
C ASP A 89 -19.23 -6.92 -6.26
N LYS A 90 -18.79 -7.57 -7.35
CA LYS A 90 -17.45 -7.39 -7.93
C LYS A 90 -17.10 -5.95 -8.26
N HIS A 91 -18.07 -5.13 -8.63
CA HIS A 91 -17.84 -3.71 -8.93
C HIS A 91 -17.44 -2.93 -7.67
N PHE A 92 -18.07 -3.24 -6.53
CA PHE A 92 -17.74 -2.62 -5.25
C PHE A 92 -16.45 -3.19 -4.68
N GLU A 93 -16.23 -4.50 -4.80
CA GLU A 93 -15.01 -5.17 -4.33
C GLU A 93 -13.75 -4.56 -4.96
N ILE A 94 -13.78 -4.27 -6.27
CA ILE A 94 -12.66 -3.62 -6.97
C ILE A 94 -12.40 -2.22 -6.39
N ILE A 95 -13.46 -1.43 -6.14
CA ILE A 95 -13.33 -0.08 -5.58
C ILE A 95 -12.77 -0.15 -4.15
N VAL A 96 -13.31 -1.01 -3.31
CA VAL A 96 -12.87 -1.18 -1.92
C VAL A 96 -11.41 -1.66 -1.86
N ARG A 97 -11.00 -2.55 -2.76
CA ARG A 97 -9.60 -2.95 -2.90
C ARG A 97 -8.68 -1.76 -3.17
N GLN A 98 -9.09 -0.83 -4.04
CA GLN A 98 -8.30 0.39 -4.31
C GLN A 98 -8.27 1.34 -3.11
N MET A 99 -9.36 1.42 -2.34
CA MET A 99 -9.41 2.21 -1.10
C MET A 99 -8.43 1.69 -0.04
N MET A 100 -8.09 0.41 -0.06
CA MET A 100 -7.20 -0.26 0.90
C MET A 100 -5.81 -0.58 0.31
N ARG A 101 -5.43 0.06 -0.78
CA ARG A 101 -4.16 -0.19 -1.45
C ARG A 101 -2.95 0.36 -0.69
N LYS A 102 -3.15 1.40 0.12
CA LYS A 102 -2.07 2.10 0.83
C LYS A 102 -1.92 1.62 2.27
N VAL A 103 -0.69 1.66 2.76
CA VAL A 103 -0.33 1.42 4.15
C VAL A 103 0.43 2.63 4.70
N GLN A 104 0.31 2.86 5.99
CA GLN A 104 1.09 3.85 6.72
C GLN A 104 2.24 3.15 7.41
N ILE A 105 3.42 3.70 7.28
CA ILE A 105 4.63 3.19 7.95
C ILE A 105 4.60 3.63 9.41
N ASP A 106 4.72 2.69 10.33
CA ASP A 106 4.82 2.95 11.76
C ASP A 106 6.30 3.11 12.14
N GLU A 107 7.08 2.05 11.97
CA GLU A 107 8.52 2.05 12.19
C GLU A 107 9.24 1.72 10.87
N PRO A 108 10.09 2.62 10.36
CA PRO A 108 10.77 2.42 9.09
C PRO A 108 11.91 1.38 9.16
N GLY A 109 12.41 1.05 10.36
CA GLY A 109 13.56 0.17 10.50
C GLY A 109 14.75 0.64 9.67
N ASP A 110 15.37 -0.30 8.94
CA ASP A 110 16.50 -0.02 8.03
C ASP A 110 16.07 0.20 6.57
N THR A 111 14.77 0.42 6.32
CA THR A 111 14.25 0.71 4.99
C THR A 111 14.45 2.18 4.61
N ARG A 112 14.19 2.52 3.35
CA ARG A 112 14.24 3.91 2.85
C ARG A 112 13.01 4.75 3.22
N PHE A 113 12.03 4.16 3.91
CA PHE A 113 10.80 4.85 4.26
C PHE A 113 10.98 5.81 5.44
N LEU A 114 10.08 6.77 5.53
CA LEU A 114 9.98 7.68 6.67
C LEU A 114 8.83 7.27 7.57
N GLU A 115 8.92 7.61 8.85
CA GLU A 115 7.82 7.44 9.79
C GLU A 115 6.56 8.15 9.31
N GLN A 116 5.40 7.53 9.50
CA GLN A 116 4.08 8.02 9.09
C GLN A 116 3.92 8.25 7.57
N GLN A 117 4.87 7.82 6.76
CA GLN A 117 4.74 7.90 5.31
C GLN A 117 3.65 6.94 4.82
N VAL A 118 2.83 7.42 3.88
CA VAL A 118 1.82 6.60 3.22
C VAL A 118 2.39 6.08 1.91
N VAL A 119 2.54 4.75 1.81
CA VAL A 119 3.12 4.07 0.65
C VAL A 119 2.19 3.02 0.08
N ASP A 120 2.48 2.56 -1.13
CA ASP A 120 1.76 1.45 -1.72
C ASP A 120 2.13 0.14 -1.02
N LYS A 121 1.13 -0.72 -0.77
CA LYS A 121 1.34 -2.00 -0.09
C LYS A 121 2.33 -2.90 -0.83
N LEU A 122 2.32 -2.89 -2.17
CA LEU A 122 3.27 -3.65 -2.96
C LEU A 122 4.70 -3.11 -2.79
N GLU A 123 4.89 -1.80 -2.90
CA GLU A 123 6.18 -1.15 -2.70
C GLU A 123 6.75 -1.43 -1.31
N PHE A 124 5.89 -1.41 -0.28
CA PHE A 124 6.26 -1.78 1.08
C PHE A 124 6.75 -3.24 1.17
N MET A 125 6.03 -4.18 0.55
CA MET A 125 6.42 -5.59 0.54
C MET A 125 7.75 -5.81 -0.21
N GLU A 126 7.91 -5.21 -1.39
CA GLU A 126 9.13 -5.30 -2.19
C GLU A 126 10.36 -4.76 -1.45
N GLU A 127 10.21 -3.64 -0.72
CA GLU A 127 11.33 -3.07 0.04
C GLU A 127 11.68 -3.94 1.26
N ASN A 128 10.69 -4.50 1.94
CA ASN A 128 10.95 -5.45 3.02
C ASN A 128 11.61 -6.75 2.51
N ASP A 129 11.17 -7.27 1.37
CA ASP A 129 11.80 -8.42 0.72
C ASP A 129 13.25 -8.12 0.28
N ARG A 130 13.47 -6.90 -0.19
CA ARG A 130 14.82 -6.42 -0.56
C ARG A 130 15.79 -6.42 0.63
N ILE A 131 15.30 -6.13 1.84
CA ILE A 131 16.11 -6.08 3.07
C ILE A 131 16.20 -7.46 3.72
N TRP A 132 15.27 -8.34 3.46
CA TRP A 132 15.23 -9.67 4.06
C TRP A 132 16.56 -10.43 3.96
N GLY A 133 17.06 -10.92 5.09
CA GLY A 133 18.31 -11.69 5.16
C GLY A 133 19.58 -10.86 4.96
N LYS A 134 19.50 -9.54 4.87
CA LYS A 134 20.65 -8.64 4.83
C LYS A 134 21.06 -8.22 6.24
N LYS A 135 22.28 -7.68 6.31
CA LYS A 135 22.86 -7.19 7.56
C LYS A 135 23.27 -5.73 7.41
N VAL A 136 23.18 -5.00 8.51
CA VAL A 136 23.60 -3.60 8.59
C VAL A 136 24.93 -3.54 9.31
N VAL A 137 25.87 -2.81 8.73
CA VAL A 137 27.21 -2.60 9.32
C VAL A 137 27.06 -1.64 10.50
N VAL A 138 27.44 -2.07 11.69
CA VAL A 138 27.49 -1.24 12.90
C VAL A 138 28.84 -0.57 13.01
N ASP A 139 29.93 -1.38 12.93
CA ASP A 139 31.31 -0.90 12.92
C ASP A 139 32.03 -1.48 11.69
N ALA A 140 32.59 -0.61 10.87
CA ALA A 140 33.32 -1.01 9.67
C ALA A 140 34.70 -1.65 10.00
N GLY A 141 35.18 -1.53 11.24
CA GLY A 141 36.54 -1.95 11.62
C GLY A 141 37.59 -1.32 10.69
N ASP A 142 38.51 -2.15 10.19
CA ASP A 142 39.59 -1.72 9.27
C ASP A 142 39.22 -1.91 7.80
N SER A 143 37.93 -2.13 7.46
CA SER A 143 37.49 -2.28 6.08
C SER A 143 37.46 -0.94 5.35
N GLN A 144 38.05 -0.90 4.14
CA GLN A 144 37.98 0.26 3.23
C GLN A 144 36.75 0.23 2.32
N ASN A 145 36.09 -0.94 2.21
CA ASN A 145 35.00 -1.16 1.28
C ASN A 145 33.60 -1.07 1.91
N MET A 146 33.53 -0.95 3.23
CA MET A 146 32.26 -0.90 3.98
C MET A 146 32.20 0.36 4.85
N GLN A 147 31.00 0.91 4.97
CA GLN A 147 30.73 2.09 5.80
C GLN A 147 29.70 1.75 6.87
N PRO A 148 29.77 2.36 8.05
CA PRO A 148 28.73 2.25 9.07
C PRO A 148 27.34 2.63 8.51
N GLY A 149 26.31 1.86 8.86
CA GLY A 149 24.95 2.04 8.35
C GLY A 149 24.69 1.43 6.96
N GLN A 150 25.68 0.88 6.30
CA GLN A 150 25.50 0.25 4.98
C GLN A 150 24.82 -1.11 5.11
N ILE A 151 23.83 -1.37 4.23
CA ILE A 151 23.16 -2.67 4.14
C ILE A 151 23.95 -3.58 3.21
N VAL A 152 24.37 -4.72 3.72
CA VAL A 152 25.20 -5.69 3.00
C VAL A 152 24.58 -7.09 3.01
N THR A 153 24.88 -7.87 1.99
CA THR A 153 24.51 -9.29 1.95
C THR A 153 25.45 -10.12 2.82
N ALA A 154 24.95 -11.21 3.38
CA ALA A 154 25.77 -12.13 4.19
C ALA A 154 26.98 -12.68 3.43
N ARG A 155 26.87 -12.85 2.10
CA ARG A 155 27.99 -13.29 1.25
C ARG A 155 29.09 -12.23 1.17
N LYS A 156 28.74 -10.97 0.83
CA LYS A 156 29.70 -9.87 0.75
C LYS A 156 30.42 -9.64 2.08
N LEU A 157 29.68 -9.73 3.19
CA LEU A 157 30.25 -9.65 4.54
C LEU A 157 31.25 -10.75 4.83
N ARG A 158 30.92 -12.01 4.47
CA ARG A 158 31.82 -13.17 4.69
C ARG A 158 33.09 -13.03 3.89
N ASP A 159 32.99 -12.59 2.64
CA ASP A 159 34.15 -12.43 1.76
C ASP A 159 35.08 -11.35 2.32
N GLU A 160 34.53 -10.19 2.73
CA GLU A 160 35.30 -9.09 3.32
C GLU A 160 35.95 -9.49 4.65
N ASN A 161 35.19 -10.11 5.57
CA ASN A 161 35.73 -10.57 6.83
C ASN A 161 36.81 -11.66 6.65
N SER A 162 36.71 -12.48 5.62
CA SER A 162 37.75 -13.46 5.27
C SER A 162 39.03 -12.78 4.78
N MET A 163 38.90 -11.69 4.03
CA MET A 163 40.05 -10.87 3.57
C MET A 163 40.73 -10.16 4.74
N LEU A 164 39.93 -9.53 5.64
CA LEU A 164 40.43 -8.84 6.81
C LEU A 164 41.17 -9.81 7.77
N LYS A 165 40.60 -10.99 8.01
CA LYS A 165 41.25 -12.03 8.83
C LYS A 165 42.58 -12.51 8.25
N ARG A 166 42.74 -12.61 6.92
CA ARG A 166 44.02 -12.96 6.27
C ARG A 166 45.09 -11.90 6.43
N ARG A 167 44.68 -10.65 6.73
CA ARG A 167 45.58 -9.52 6.94
C ARG A 167 45.78 -9.16 8.42
N ASP A 168 45.22 -9.99 9.33
CA ASP A 168 45.19 -9.76 10.77
C ASP A 168 44.59 -8.39 11.18
N LEU A 169 43.59 -7.93 10.42
CA LEU A 169 42.86 -6.70 10.63
C LEU A 169 41.53 -6.96 11.38
N LYS A 170 40.99 -5.89 12.03
CA LYS A 170 39.72 -5.94 12.77
C LYS A 170 38.56 -6.27 11.84
N PRO A 171 37.76 -7.32 12.10
CA PRO A 171 36.59 -7.68 11.27
C PRO A 171 35.45 -6.65 11.41
N VAL A 172 34.57 -6.63 10.42
CA VAL A 172 33.36 -5.79 10.40
C VAL A 172 32.32 -6.37 11.34
N GLU A 173 31.80 -5.53 12.24
CA GLU A 173 30.68 -5.87 13.14
C GLU A 173 29.36 -5.48 12.49
N VAL A 174 28.38 -6.38 12.56
CA VAL A 174 27.08 -6.20 11.91
C VAL A 174 25.95 -6.63 12.81
N ARG A 175 24.77 -6.05 12.58
CA ARG A 175 23.50 -6.54 13.11
C ARG A 175 22.58 -6.98 11.98
N ASP A 176 21.56 -7.75 12.29
CA ASP A 176 20.52 -8.07 11.30
C ASP A 176 19.72 -6.82 10.93
N ALA A 177 19.37 -6.71 9.66
CA ALA A 177 18.54 -5.61 9.18
C ALA A 177 17.11 -5.77 9.70
N VAL A 178 16.53 -4.68 10.17
CA VAL A 178 15.16 -4.62 10.70
C VAL A 178 14.23 -4.17 9.58
N ALA A 179 13.21 -4.98 9.29
CA ALA A 179 12.18 -4.64 8.32
C ALA A 179 11.26 -3.53 8.85
N ALA A 180 10.65 -2.76 7.94
CA ALA A 180 9.64 -1.77 8.32
C ALA A 180 8.34 -2.43 8.79
N THR A 181 7.67 -1.81 9.75
CA THR A 181 6.32 -2.16 10.18
C THR A 181 5.31 -1.15 9.62
N SER A 182 4.09 -1.60 9.37
CA SER A 182 3.05 -0.74 8.80
C SER A 182 1.67 -1.11 9.30
N THR A 183 0.80 -0.09 9.35
CA THR A 183 -0.63 -0.23 9.65
C THR A 183 -1.44 -0.03 8.37
N GLN A 184 -2.39 -0.93 8.12
CA GLN A 184 -3.30 -0.82 6.98
C GLN A 184 -4.22 0.38 7.18
N ILE A 185 -4.32 1.24 6.17
CA ILE A 185 -5.23 2.39 6.17
C ILE A 185 -6.38 2.18 5.18
N LEU A 186 -7.53 2.77 5.50
CA LEU A 186 -8.67 2.89 4.61
C LEU A 186 -8.77 4.33 4.13
N GLN A 187 -8.70 4.53 2.81
CA GLN A 187 -8.85 5.84 2.19
C GLN A 187 -10.24 6.00 1.59
N GLY A 188 -10.79 7.20 1.65
CA GLY A 188 -12.01 7.53 0.90
C GLY A 188 -11.76 7.45 -0.62
N ILE A 189 -12.82 7.21 -1.39
CA ILE A 189 -12.74 7.02 -2.86
C ILE A 189 -12.03 8.17 -3.59
N THR A 190 -12.31 9.41 -3.22
CA THR A 190 -11.68 10.60 -3.81
C THR A 190 -10.17 10.62 -3.57
N ARG A 191 -9.75 10.36 -2.33
CA ARG A 191 -8.33 10.34 -1.98
C ARG A 191 -7.60 9.18 -2.64
N ALA A 192 -8.23 8.01 -2.72
CA ALA A 192 -7.69 6.85 -3.42
C ALA A 192 -7.52 7.12 -4.92
N ALA A 193 -8.45 7.84 -5.55
CA ALA A 193 -8.37 8.23 -6.95
C ALA A 193 -7.27 9.27 -7.25
N LEU A 194 -7.00 10.20 -6.31
CA LEU A 194 -5.96 11.22 -6.45
C LEU A 194 -4.55 10.69 -6.14
N GLN A 195 -4.44 9.68 -5.28
CA GLN A 195 -3.16 9.08 -4.88
C GLN A 195 -2.79 7.83 -5.69
N THR A 196 -3.21 7.76 -6.94
CA THR A 196 -2.79 6.70 -7.87
C THR A 196 -1.32 6.85 -8.27
N SER A 197 -0.72 5.78 -8.78
CA SER A 197 0.66 5.80 -9.29
C SER A 197 0.83 6.72 -10.50
N SER A 198 -0.22 6.88 -11.32
CA SER A 198 -0.26 7.77 -12.46
C SER A 198 -0.75 9.16 -12.06
N PHE A 199 0.12 10.17 -12.19
CA PHE A 199 -0.27 11.56 -11.95
C PHE A 199 -1.18 12.10 -13.07
N MET A 200 -1.08 11.59 -14.30
CA MET A 200 -1.95 11.99 -15.39
C MET A 200 -3.39 11.56 -15.16
N SER A 201 -3.61 10.34 -14.68
CA SER A 201 -4.92 9.84 -14.30
C SER A 201 -5.51 10.65 -13.15
N ALA A 202 -4.73 10.97 -12.14
CA ALA A 202 -5.16 11.79 -11.02
C ALA A 202 -5.52 13.21 -11.45
N ALA A 203 -4.69 13.85 -12.29
CA ALA A 203 -4.92 15.20 -12.83
C ALA A 203 -6.19 15.30 -13.68
N SER A 204 -6.54 14.24 -14.40
CA SER A 204 -7.76 14.20 -15.21
C SER A 204 -9.04 14.07 -14.38
N PHE A 205 -8.93 13.68 -13.13
CA PHE A 205 -10.08 13.48 -12.24
C PHE A 205 -10.46 14.77 -11.50
N GLN A 206 -9.53 15.35 -10.76
CA GLN A 206 -9.76 16.52 -9.92
C GLN A 206 -8.44 17.22 -9.58
N GLU A 207 -8.50 18.51 -9.18
CA GLU A 207 -7.33 19.29 -8.73
C GLU A 207 -6.16 19.28 -9.74
N THR A 208 -6.45 19.40 -11.03
CA THR A 208 -5.48 19.28 -12.14
C THR A 208 -4.20 20.08 -11.92
N THR A 209 -4.33 21.36 -11.58
CA THR A 209 -3.18 22.28 -11.39
C THR A 209 -2.29 21.84 -10.23
N LYS A 210 -2.89 21.46 -9.12
CA LYS A 210 -2.16 21.01 -7.92
C LYS A 210 -1.39 19.73 -8.18
N VAL A 211 -2.06 18.74 -8.78
CA VAL A 211 -1.46 17.43 -9.09
C VAL A 211 -0.29 17.58 -10.07
N LEU A 212 -0.45 18.40 -11.12
CA LEU A 212 0.61 18.65 -12.10
C LEU A 212 1.79 19.41 -11.47
N ASN A 213 1.53 20.40 -10.60
CA ASN A 213 2.59 21.10 -9.89
C ASN A 213 3.38 20.17 -8.98
N GLU A 214 2.71 19.34 -8.19
CA GLU A 214 3.37 18.36 -7.33
C GLU A 214 4.18 17.32 -8.13
N ALA A 215 3.64 16.88 -9.27
CA ALA A 215 4.34 15.95 -10.15
C ALA A 215 5.60 16.58 -10.76
N ALA A 216 5.52 17.85 -11.15
CA ALA A 216 6.66 18.60 -11.69
C ALA A 216 7.75 18.84 -10.63
N ILE A 217 7.37 19.25 -9.41
CA ILE A 217 8.32 19.50 -8.32
C ILE A 217 9.05 18.19 -7.93
N ASN A 218 8.31 17.08 -7.87
CA ASN A 218 8.85 15.78 -7.48
C ASN A 218 9.52 15.02 -8.64
N GLY A 219 9.52 15.56 -9.86
CA GLY A 219 10.08 14.89 -11.03
C GLY A 219 9.44 13.53 -11.32
N LYS A 220 8.12 13.39 -11.09
CA LYS A 220 7.42 12.12 -11.29
C LYS A 220 7.37 11.74 -12.76
N THR A 221 7.60 10.47 -13.05
CA THR A 221 7.47 9.89 -14.39
C THR A 221 6.26 8.96 -14.42
N ASP A 222 5.36 9.13 -15.39
CA ASP A 222 4.22 8.26 -15.61
C ASP A 222 4.62 7.11 -16.56
N LYS A 223 4.34 5.87 -16.16
CA LYS A 223 4.68 4.69 -16.95
C LYS A 223 3.67 4.37 -18.05
N LEU A 224 2.57 5.11 -18.13
CA LEU A 224 1.49 4.93 -19.11
C LEU A 224 0.94 3.48 -19.13
N GLU A 225 0.74 2.88 -17.95
CA GLU A 225 0.24 1.51 -17.81
C GLU A 225 -1.30 1.45 -17.82
N GLY A 226 -1.97 2.56 -17.50
CA GLY A 226 -3.43 2.63 -17.45
C GLY A 226 -4.06 3.03 -18.79
N MET A 227 -5.38 2.97 -18.85
CA MET A 227 -6.11 3.37 -20.06
C MET A 227 -6.21 4.89 -20.20
N LYS A 228 -6.48 5.62 -19.11
CA LYS A 228 -6.67 7.07 -19.11
C LYS A 228 -5.45 7.82 -19.63
N GLU A 229 -4.27 7.45 -19.16
CA GLU A 229 -2.99 8.07 -19.51
C GLU A 229 -2.73 7.96 -21.01
N ASN A 230 -2.93 6.76 -21.55
CA ASN A 230 -2.72 6.52 -22.98
C ASN A 230 -3.71 7.28 -23.84
N VAL A 231 -4.99 7.35 -23.43
CA VAL A 231 -6.01 8.13 -24.14
C VAL A 231 -5.69 9.63 -24.15
N ILE A 232 -5.22 10.17 -23.01
CA ILE A 232 -4.82 11.59 -22.90
C ILE A 232 -3.63 11.89 -23.80
N CYS A 233 -2.65 10.98 -23.89
CA CYS A 233 -1.49 11.13 -24.77
C CYS A 233 -1.76 10.82 -26.24
N GLY A 234 -2.95 10.31 -26.59
CA GLY A 234 -3.28 9.91 -27.95
C GLY A 234 -2.64 8.58 -28.37
N HIS A 235 -2.19 7.77 -27.40
CA HIS A 235 -1.68 6.42 -27.65
C HIS A 235 -2.81 5.39 -27.67
N LEU A 236 -2.54 4.24 -28.29
CA LEU A 236 -3.44 3.10 -28.19
C LEU A 236 -3.53 2.63 -26.73
N ILE A 237 -4.72 2.23 -26.31
CA ILE A 237 -4.93 1.67 -24.97
C ILE A 237 -4.13 0.37 -24.82
N PRO A 238 -3.62 0.02 -23.63
CA PRO A 238 -2.82 -1.18 -23.40
C PRO A 238 -3.70 -2.44 -23.33
N ALA A 239 -4.54 -2.62 -24.34
CA ALA A 239 -5.44 -3.75 -24.47
C ALA A 239 -5.66 -4.09 -25.96
N GLY A 240 -5.85 -5.36 -26.29
CA GLY A 240 -6.03 -5.81 -27.65
C GLY A 240 -4.82 -5.49 -28.52
N THR A 241 -5.01 -4.84 -29.67
CA THR A 241 -3.94 -4.47 -30.62
C THR A 241 -2.95 -3.44 -30.07
N GLY A 242 -3.29 -2.71 -28.99
CA GLY A 242 -2.39 -1.75 -28.34
C GLY A 242 -1.52 -2.35 -27.25
N GLN A 243 -1.55 -3.64 -27.01
CA GLN A 243 -0.63 -4.29 -26.08
C GLN A 243 0.80 -4.28 -26.64
N ARG A 244 1.77 -3.93 -25.80
CA ARG A 244 3.20 -3.86 -26.17
C ARG A 244 3.74 -5.18 -26.77
N GLU A 245 3.16 -6.32 -26.38
CA GLU A 245 3.51 -7.62 -26.91
C GLU A 245 3.15 -7.75 -28.39
N PHE A 246 2.04 -7.13 -28.80
CA PHE A 246 1.56 -7.18 -30.19
C PHE A 246 2.23 -6.15 -31.12
N GLU A 247 2.83 -5.08 -30.59
CA GLU A 247 3.58 -4.09 -31.39
C GLU A 247 4.73 -4.72 -32.20
N LYS A 248 5.30 -5.80 -31.68
CA LYS A 248 6.42 -6.51 -32.32
C LYS A 248 5.97 -7.66 -33.23
N ILE A 249 4.68 -7.93 -33.28
CA ILE A 249 4.14 -9.02 -34.10
C ILE A 249 3.91 -8.50 -35.52
N ILE A 250 4.67 -9.02 -36.44
CA ILE A 250 4.52 -8.75 -37.87
C ILE A 250 3.69 -9.88 -38.46
N VAL A 251 2.48 -9.56 -38.90
CA VAL A 251 1.62 -10.51 -39.60
C VAL A 251 1.93 -10.42 -41.08
N GLY A 252 2.59 -11.44 -41.61
CA GLY A 252 2.98 -11.48 -43.02
C GLY A 252 3.42 -12.89 -43.45
N SER A 253 3.73 -13.06 -44.72
CA SER A 253 4.34 -14.30 -45.21
C SER A 253 5.79 -14.39 -44.71
N LYS A 254 6.33 -15.63 -44.68
CA LYS A 254 7.74 -15.87 -44.34
C LYS A 254 8.70 -15.08 -45.21
N GLU A 255 8.34 -14.96 -46.51
CA GLU A 255 9.14 -14.22 -47.51
C GLU A 255 9.17 -12.70 -47.21
N GLU A 256 8.09 -12.10 -46.76
CA GLU A 256 8.02 -10.70 -46.34
C GLU A 256 8.83 -10.47 -45.07
N TYR A 257 8.76 -11.38 -44.12
CA TYR A 257 9.60 -11.31 -42.90
C TYR A 257 11.10 -11.36 -43.23
N ASP A 258 11.52 -12.29 -44.10
CA ASP A 258 12.91 -12.40 -44.52
C ASP A 258 13.40 -11.14 -45.29
N ARG A 259 12.53 -10.48 -46.08
CA ARG A 259 12.83 -9.19 -46.73
C ARG A 259 12.98 -8.06 -45.70
N ILE A 260 12.14 -8.00 -44.69
CA ILE A 260 12.24 -6.98 -43.64
C ILE A 260 13.50 -7.17 -42.81
N LEU A 261 13.88 -8.41 -42.50
CA LEU A 261 15.16 -8.71 -41.82
C LEU A 261 16.37 -8.36 -42.67
N ALA A 262 16.34 -8.63 -43.96
CA ALA A 262 17.41 -8.27 -44.88
C ALA A 262 17.60 -6.74 -44.95
N ASN A 263 16.50 -6.00 -45.05
CA ASN A 263 16.52 -4.53 -45.04
C ASN A 263 16.99 -3.93 -43.70
N LYS A 264 16.66 -4.53 -42.56
CA LYS A 264 17.17 -4.10 -41.25
C LYS A 264 18.68 -4.33 -41.12
N LYS A 265 19.20 -5.43 -41.64
CA LYS A 265 20.66 -5.69 -41.63
C LYS A 265 21.43 -4.68 -42.47
N THR A 266 20.91 -4.35 -43.65
CA THR A 266 21.53 -3.31 -44.50
C THR A 266 21.55 -1.93 -43.85
N VAL A 267 20.53 -1.54 -43.10
CA VAL A 267 20.47 -0.25 -42.37
C VAL A 267 21.44 -0.22 -41.18
N LEU A 268 21.65 -1.34 -40.52
CA LEU A 268 22.61 -1.44 -39.39
C LEU A 268 24.07 -1.37 -39.92
N ASP A 269 24.34 -2.04 -41.01
CA ASP A 269 25.68 -2.01 -41.68
C ASP A 269 26.03 -0.62 -42.20
N TYR A 270 25.07 0.23 -42.59
CA TYR A 270 25.29 1.62 -42.97
C TYR A 270 25.61 2.54 -41.80
N ASN A 271 25.08 2.25 -40.58
CA ASN A 271 25.34 3.07 -39.40
C ASN A 271 26.63 2.70 -38.65
N GLU A 272 27.26 1.59 -38.97
CA GLU A 272 28.57 1.20 -38.40
C GLU A 272 29.77 1.69 -39.26
N VAL A 273 29.54 2.38 -40.40
CA VAL A 273 30.57 2.85 -41.32
C VAL A 273 30.74 4.39 -41.25
N GLU A 274 29.95 5.11 -40.45
CA GLU A 274 30.21 6.50 -40.08
C GLU A 274 30.74 6.57 -38.64
#